data_9a25b9fe829a6e407d565786981fbc34
#
_entry.id   9a25b9fe829a6e407d565786981fbc34
#
_cell.length_a   1.000
_cell.length_b   1.000
_cell.length_c   1.000
_cell.angle_alpha   90.00
_cell.angle_beta   90.00
_cell.angle_gamma   90.00
#
_symmetry.space_group_name_H-M   'P 1'
#
loop_
_entity.id
_entity.type
_entity.pdbx_description
1 polymer ?
#
loop_
_entity_poly.entity_id
_entity_poly.type
_entity_poly.pdbx_seq_one_letter_code
_entity_poly.pdbx_strand_id
1 'polypeptide(L)'
;IQGDILPVGSDKHNFLHYQVGVYNGQGINHADANNRKDLIGGVYFYPIKNLAIGAFGWNGSYTKNNVTTDRNRISFGVKYEADWTVRAEYAQSKGHKIADYNTDGSITGYDKTDAWYIAIGAPLSDKCKVYAKWDVYREGEAWSRAKALYCLSANYYFNKNLKLQANYNYTRDKSNALDGRYNNFDLQLYWRF
;
A
#
# COMPACT_ATOMS: atom_id res chain seq x y z
N ILE A 1 -0.73 -14.97 15.14
CA ILE A 1 -2.13 -15.36 15.38
C ILE A 1 -2.98 -14.64 14.36
N GLN A 2 -3.90 -15.34 13.75
CA GLN A 2 -4.93 -14.77 12.86
C GLN A 2 -6.21 -15.57 12.96
N GLY A 3 -7.33 -14.97 12.61
CA GLY A 3 -8.60 -15.65 12.63
C GLY A 3 -9.74 -14.84 12.05
N ASP A 4 -10.84 -15.52 11.82
CA ASP A 4 -12.10 -14.96 11.36
C ASP A 4 -13.14 -15.07 12.47
N ILE A 5 -13.93 -14.04 12.66
CA ILE A 5 -14.96 -13.98 13.70
C ILE A 5 -16.31 -13.72 13.04
N LEU A 6 -17.31 -14.50 13.47
CA LEU A 6 -18.72 -14.33 13.19
C LEU A 6 -19.08 -14.32 11.70
N PRO A 7 -19.44 -15.47 11.12
CA PRO A 7 -20.11 -15.47 9.82
C PRO A 7 -21.46 -14.77 9.94
N VAL A 8 -21.72 -13.79 9.08
CA VAL A 8 -22.96 -13.02 9.03
C VAL A 8 -23.57 -13.05 7.63
N GLY A 9 -24.86 -12.72 7.56
CA GLY A 9 -25.61 -12.72 6.32
C GLY A 9 -26.04 -14.11 5.87
N SER A 10 -26.88 -14.16 4.86
CA SER A 10 -27.35 -15.41 4.25
C SER A 10 -26.24 -16.15 3.51
N ASP A 11 -25.24 -15.45 3.06
CA ASP A 11 -24.05 -15.95 2.36
C ASP A 11 -22.91 -16.37 3.31
N LYS A 12 -23.11 -16.24 4.64
CA LYS A 12 -22.18 -16.63 5.70
C LYS A 12 -20.75 -16.08 5.50
N HIS A 13 -20.62 -14.85 4.99
CA HIS A 13 -19.30 -14.21 4.90
C HIS A 13 -18.74 -13.89 6.28
N ASN A 14 -17.43 -13.87 6.42
CA ASN A 14 -16.78 -13.49 7.67
C ASN A 14 -17.01 -12.00 7.94
N PHE A 15 -17.46 -11.68 9.14
CA PHE A 15 -17.73 -10.30 9.54
C PHE A 15 -16.46 -9.53 9.89
N LEU A 16 -15.53 -10.21 10.55
CA LEU A 16 -14.27 -9.64 10.99
C LEU A 16 -13.13 -10.64 10.78
N HIS A 17 -12.06 -10.16 10.17
CA HIS A 17 -10.77 -10.83 10.12
C HIS A 17 -9.75 -10.06 10.96
N TYR A 18 -8.95 -10.75 11.76
CA TYR A 18 -7.86 -10.14 12.51
C TYR A 18 -6.56 -10.91 12.31
N GLN A 19 -5.46 -10.19 12.41
CA GLN A 19 -4.12 -10.77 12.43
C GLN A 19 -3.22 -9.98 13.37
N VAL A 20 -2.35 -10.67 14.10
CA VAL A 20 -1.34 -10.08 14.96
C VAL A 20 -0.12 -10.99 15.02
N GLY A 21 1.05 -10.39 14.99
CA GLY A 21 2.32 -11.12 15.06
C GLY A 21 3.42 -10.30 15.72
N VAL A 22 4.38 -11.00 16.28
CA VAL A 22 5.60 -10.45 16.86
C VAL A 22 6.78 -10.94 16.03
N TYR A 23 7.64 -10.02 15.62
CA TYR A 23 8.72 -10.28 14.68
C TYR A 23 10.04 -9.65 15.14
N ASN A 24 11.16 -10.15 14.63
CA ASN A 24 12.43 -9.44 14.68
C ASN A 24 12.41 -8.35 13.62
N GLY A 25 12.64 -7.09 13.97
CA GLY A 25 12.54 -5.93 13.10
C GLY A 25 13.60 -5.83 12.00
N GLN A 26 14.60 -6.72 11.99
CA GLN A 26 15.76 -6.65 11.09
C GLN A 26 15.49 -7.14 9.66
N GLY A 27 14.35 -7.81 9.42
CA GLY A 27 13.98 -8.38 8.13
C GLY A 27 14.38 -9.86 7.96
N ILE A 28 14.06 -10.41 6.79
CA ILE A 28 14.29 -11.82 6.49
C ILE A 28 15.79 -12.12 6.41
N ASN A 29 16.21 -13.21 7.04
CA ASN A 29 17.60 -13.71 7.05
C ASN A 29 18.63 -12.76 7.68
N HIS A 30 18.19 -11.84 8.53
CA HIS A 30 19.08 -11.02 9.34
C HIS A 30 18.96 -11.40 10.81
N ALA A 31 20.11 -11.52 11.49
CA ALA A 31 20.12 -11.67 12.94
C ALA A 31 19.52 -10.43 13.61
N ASP A 32 18.89 -10.64 14.76
CA ASP A 32 18.36 -9.53 15.55
C ASP A 32 19.52 -8.67 16.07
N ALA A 33 19.57 -7.42 15.66
CA ALA A 33 20.62 -6.47 16.01
C ALA A 33 20.25 -5.61 17.25
N ASN A 34 19.04 -5.79 17.78
CA ASN A 34 18.57 -5.13 19.00
C ASN A 34 17.62 -6.06 19.78
N ASN A 35 17.35 -5.74 21.02
CA ASN A 35 16.46 -6.56 21.88
C ASN A 35 14.96 -6.19 21.72
N ARG A 36 14.62 -5.31 20.75
CA ARG A 36 13.23 -4.89 20.52
C ARG A 36 12.57 -5.82 19.50
N LYS A 37 11.29 -6.08 19.74
CA LYS A 37 10.45 -6.85 18.81
C LYS A 37 9.45 -5.93 18.16
N ASP A 38 9.17 -6.21 16.91
CA ASP A 38 8.15 -5.51 16.15
C ASP A 38 6.79 -6.19 16.39
N LEU A 39 5.79 -5.40 16.77
CA LEU A 39 4.40 -5.81 16.85
C LEU A 39 3.69 -5.35 15.58
N ILE A 40 3.10 -6.30 14.87
CA ILE A 40 2.41 -6.05 13.60
C ILE A 40 1.02 -6.66 13.68
N GLY A 41 0.00 -5.90 13.30
CA GLY A 41 -1.35 -6.42 13.30
C GLY A 41 -2.33 -5.58 12.52
N GLY A 42 -3.49 -6.15 12.26
CA GLY A 42 -4.57 -5.47 11.57
C GLY A 42 -5.91 -6.15 11.77
N VAL A 43 -6.95 -5.40 11.47
CA VAL A 43 -8.33 -5.86 11.47
C VAL A 43 -9.01 -5.47 10.17
N TYR A 44 -9.86 -6.35 9.66
CA TYR A 44 -10.68 -6.14 8.48
C TYR A 44 -12.12 -6.44 8.82
N PHE A 45 -12.97 -5.47 8.61
CA PHE A 45 -14.40 -5.53 8.83
C PHE A 45 -15.12 -5.67 7.48
N TYR A 46 -16.03 -6.64 7.37
CA TYR A 46 -16.80 -6.95 6.17
C TYR A 46 -18.29 -6.75 6.45
N PRO A 47 -18.84 -5.53 6.34
CA PRO A 47 -20.26 -5.29 6.59
C PRO A 47 -21.16 -6.01 5.57
N ILE A 48 -20.66 -6.19 4.35
CA ILE A 48 -21.26 -7.01 3.29
C ILE A 48 -20.14 -7.76 2.56
N LYS A 49 -20.46 -8.84 1.88
CA LYS A 49 -19.51 -9.74 1.21
C LYS A 49 -18.45 -9.04 0.33
N ASN A 50 -18.84 -7.98 -0.36
CA ASN A 50 -17.98 -7.31 -1.34
C ASN A 50 -17.29 -6.06 -0.79
N LEU A 51 -17.53 -5.69 0.47
CA LEU A 51 -16.95 -4.50 1.10
C LEU A 51 -16.07 -4.90 2.27
N ALA A 52 -14.82 -4.49 2.23
CA ALA A 52 -13.87 -4.59 3.32
C ALA A 52 -13.43 -3.20 3.77
N ILE A 53 -13.41 -2.97 5.07
CA ILE A 53 -12.85 -1.78 5.71
C ILE A 53 -11.78 -2.28 6.68
N GLY A 54 -10.57 -1.76 6.60
CA GLY A 54 -9.46 -2.28 7.39
C GLY A 54 -8.60 -1.21 8.02
N ALA A 55 -7.96 -1.59 9.12
CA ALA A 55 -6.89 -0.85 9.75
C ALA A 55 -5.72 -1.79 10.02
N PHE A 56 -4.51 -1.29 9.83
CA PHE A 56 -3.27 -2.03 10.04
C PHE A 56 -2.28 -1.17 10.82
N GLY A 57 -1.55 -1.77 11.75
CA GLY A 57 -0.54 -1.12 12.54
C GLY A 57 0.75 -1.93 12.60
N TRP A 58 1.86 -1.21 12.65
CA TRP A 58 3.19 -1.74 12.89
C TRP A 58 3.90 -0.83 13.87
N ASN A 59 4.28 -1.36 15.03
CA ASN A 59 5.15 -0.71 15.98
C ASN A 59 6.45 -1.50 16.07
N GLY A 60 7.57 -0.87 15.73
CA GLY A 60 8.84 -1.57 15.66
C GLY A 60 10.05 -0.66 15.55
N SER A 61 11.21 -1.27 15.33
CA SER A 61 12.47 -0.58 15.18
C SER A 61 13.41 -1.32 14.24
N TYR A 62 14.36 -0.58 13.69
CA TYR A 62 15.41 -1.12 12.83
C TYR A 62 16.78 -0.61 13.27
N THR A 63 17.75 -1.49 13.38
CA THR A 63 19.12 -1.16 13.79
C THR A 63 20.11 -1.49 12.68
N LYS A 64 20.97 -0.55 12.33
CA LYS A 64 22.09 -0.74 11.41
C LYS A 64 23.21 0.19 11.80
N ASN A 65 24.46 -0.30 11.76
CA ASN A 65 25.67 0.46 12.10
C ASN A 65 25.57 1.13 13.49
N ASN A 66 25.04 0.41 14.48
CA ASN A 66 24.80 0.88 15.86
C ASN A 66 23.78 2.03 15.99
N VAL A 67 23.09 2.40 14.92
CA VAL A 67 21.99 3.37 14.95
C VAL A 67 20.66 2.63 14.96
N THR A 68 19.80 2.95 15.92
CA THR A 68 18.44 2.40 16.01
C THR A 68 17.44 3.51 15.69
N THR A 69 16.54 3.23 14.76
CA THR A 69 15.43 4.13 14.37
C THR A 69 14.09 3.44 14.60
N ASP A 70 13.09 4.23 14.94
CA ASP A 70 11.71 3.75 15.01
C ASP A 70 11.19 3.40 13.61
N ARG A 71 10.33 2.39 13.56
CA ARG A 71 9.62 1.94 12.36
C ARG A 71 8.15 1.74 12.70
N ASN A 72 7.45 2.86 12.86
CA ASN A 72 6.03 2.84 13.19
C ASN A 72 5.21 3.14 11.94
N ARG A 73 4.16 2.37 11.70
CA ARG A 73 3.26 2.54 10.56
C ARG A 73 1.83 2.31 10.97
N ILE A 74 0.94 3.04 10.35
CA ILE A 74 -0.50 2.82 10.44
C ILE A 74 -1.10 2.98 9.05
N SER A 75 -2.06 2.14 8.70
CA SER A 75 -2.86 2.33 7.50
C SER A 75 -4.34 2.08 7.74
N PHE A 76 -5.16 2.71 6.91
CA PHE A 76 -6.60 2.55 6.85
C PHE A 76 -7.00 2.37 5.39
N GLY A 77 -7.85 1.41 5.12
CA GLY A 77 -8.25 1.10 3.77
C GLY A 77 -9.70 0.69 3.63
N VAL A 78 -10.22 0.91 2.44
CA VAL A 78 -11.52 0.43 2.00
C VAL A 78 -11.38 -0.25 0.65
N LYS A 79 -12.08 -1.36 0.48
CA LYS A 79 -12.10 -2.16 -0.73
C LYS A 79 -13.52 -2.63 -0.99
N TYR A 80 -14.06 -2.25 -2.15
CA TYR A 80 -15.31 -2.78 -2.68
C TYR A 80 -15.05 -3.46 -4.02
N GLU A 81 -15.45 -4.71 -4.17
CA GLU A 81 -15.23 -5.51 -5.37
C GLU A 81 -16.50 -6.27 -5.76
N ALA A 82 -17.20 -5.71 -6.72
CA ALA A 82 -18.30 -6.33 -7.46
C ALA A 82 -18.10 -6.05 -8.96
N ASP A 83 -19.16 -5.69 -9.69
CA ASP A 83 -19.02 -5.20 -11.08
C ASP A 83 -18.13 -3.96 -11.13
N TRP A 84 -18.36 -3.04 -10.22
CA TRP A 84 -17.45 -1.92 -9.94
C TRP A 84 -16.38 -2.34 -8.93
N THR A 85 -15.21 -1.73 -9.07
CA THR A 85 -14.12 -1.84 -8.10
C THR A 85 -13.85 -0.46 -7.53
N VAL A 86 -13.82 -0.35 -6.20
CA VAL A 86 -13.33 0.86 -5.51
C VAL A 86 -12.32 0.40 -4.47
N ARG A 87 -11.12 0.97 -4.52
CA ARG A 87 -10.09 0.75 -3.51
C ARG A 87 -9.49 2.07 -3.11
N ALA A 88 -9.36 2.31 -1.82
CA ALA A 88 -8.64 3.46 -1.29
C ALA A 88 -7.87 3.05 -0.04
N GLU A 89 -6.70 3.59 0.14
CA GLU A 89 -5.89 3.39 1.32
C GLU A 89 -5.12 4.67 1.64
N TYR A 90 -5.00 4.97 2.93
CA TYR A 90 -4.10 5.95 3.49
C TYR A 90 -3.13 5.23 4.41
N ALA A 91 -1.85 5.53 4.30
CA ALA A 91 -0.80 5.00 5.17
C ALA A 91 0.12 6.12 5.64
N GLN A 92 0.52 6.05 6.90
CA GLN A 92 1.52 6.94 7.50
C GLN A 92 2.64 6.11 8.09
N SER A 93 3.87 6.57 7.92
CA SER A 93 5.06 6.01 8.52
C SER A 93 5.76 7.06 9.39
N LYS A 94 6.26 6.65 10.57
CA LYS A 94 7.09 7.47 11.45
C LYS A 94 8.40 6.74 11.73
N GLY A 95 9.49 7.48 11.66
CA GLY A 95 10.86 7.04 11.88
C GLY A 95 11.78 7.51 10.78
N HIS A 96 12.98 7.96 11.15
CA HIS A 96 14.02 8.38 10.22
C HIS A 96 14.62 7.18 9.46
N LYS A 97 15.11 7.43 8.25
CA LYS A 97 15.96 6.47 7.54
C LYS A 97 17.33 6.40 8.24
N ILE A 98 18.01 5.27 8.18
CA ILE A 98 19.38 5.17 8.73
C ILE A 98 20.33 6.20 8.09
N ALA A 99 20.14 6.50 6.80
CA ALA A 99 20.93 7.50 6.08
C ALA A 99 20.74 8.94 6.58
N ASP A 100 19.69 9.19 7.38
CA ASP A 100 19.43 10.51 7.95
C ASP A 100 20.31 10.82 9.18
N TYR A 101 20.99 9.81 9.73
CA TYR A 101 21.86 9.94 10.91
C TYR A 101 23.30 10.22 10.46
N ASN A 102 23.82 11.37 10.84
CA ASN A 102 25.19 11.78 10.54
C ASN A 102 26.16 11.29 11.60
N THR A 103 27.45 11.26 11.25
CA THR A 103 28.53 10.85 12.17
C THR A 103 28.74 11.80 13.35
N ASP A 104 28.31 13.06 13.23
CA ASP A 104 28.35 14.07 14.29
C ASP A 104 27.14 14.00 15.26
N GLY A 105 26.25 13.01 15.06
CA GLY A 105 25.04 12.83 15.86
C GLY A 105 23.85 13.68 15.44
N SER A 106 23.99 14.54 14.42
CA SER A 106 22.84 15.26 13.86
C SER A 106 21.95 14.36 13.03
N ILE A 107 20.65 14.67 12.99
CA ILE A 107 19.66 13.94 12.20
C ILE A 107 19.15 14.87 11.10
N THR A 108 19.21 14.41 9.88
CA THR A 108 18.67 15.09 8.70
C THR A 108 17.44 14.34 8.18
N GLY A 109 16.81 14.88 7.15
CA GLY A 109 15.62 14.24 6.56
C GLY A 109 14.34 14.43 7.37
N TYR A 110 13.38 13.58 7.13
CA TYR A 110 12.03 13.68 7.69
C TYR A 110 11.69 12.40 8.44
N ASP A 111 11.15 12.56 9.65
CA ASP A 111 10.71 11.45 10.51
C ASP A 111 9.32 10.93 10.14
N LYS A 112 8.57 11.65 9.30
CA LYS A 112 7.23 11.28 8.86
C LYS A 112 7.13 11.25 7.36
N THR A 113 6.38 10.28 6.87
CA THR A 113 5.97 10.16 5.47
C THR A 113 4.57 9.63 5.42
N ASP A 114 3.81 10.05 4.43
CA ASP A 114 2.51 9.44 4.17
C ASP A 114 2.33 9.08 2.69
N ALA A 115 1.40 8.19 2.47
CA ALA A 115 1.01 7.77 1.14
C ALA A 115 -0.49 7.46 1.14
N TRP A 116 -1.14 7.70 0.02
CA TRP A 116 -2.51 7.28 -0.18
C TRP A 116 -2.80 7.04 -1.65
N TYR A 117 -3.77 6.21 -1.90
CA TYR A 117 -4.30 6.04 -3.25
C TYR A 117 -5.82 5.89 -3.24
N ILE A 118 -6.40 6.22 -4.37
CA ILE A 118 -7.75 5.82 -4.74
C ILE A 118 -7.72 5.20 -6.13
N ALA A 119 -8.40 4.07 -6.30
CA ALA A 119 -8.57 3.39 -7.57
C ALA A 119 -10.04 3.04 -7.79
N ILE A 120 -10.53 3.35 -8.96
CA ILE A 120 -11.91 3.05 -9.37
C ILE A 120 -11.85 2.26 -10.66
N GLY A 121 -12.59 1.15 -10.72
CA GLY A 121 -12.75 0.32 -11.89
C GLY A 121 -14.22 0.20 -12.28
N ALA A 122 -14.50 0.36 -13.57
CA ALA A 122 -15.84 0.26 -14.12
C ALA A 122 -15.90 -0.77 -15.25
N PRO A 123 -16.94 -1.60 -15.35
CA PRO A 123 -17.19 -2.41 -16.52
C PRO A 123 -17.67 -1.51 -17.67
N LEU A 124 -17.04 -1.60 -18.83
CA LEU A 124 -17.54 -0.98 -20.07
C LEU A 124 -18.38 -1.98 -20.89
N SER A 125 -18.08 -3.27 -20.74
CA SER A 125 -18.84 -4.38 -21.34
C SER A 125 -18.48 -5.67 -20.61
N ASP A 126 -19.10 -6.79 -20.96
CA ASP A 126 -18.79 -8.12 -20.42
C ASP A 126 -17.32 -8.52 -20.63
N LYS A 127 -16.66 -7.94 -21.62
CA LYS A 127 -15.26 -8.24 -21.96
C LYS A 127 -14.28 -7.10 -21.67
N CYS A 128 -14.77 -5.93 -21.24
CA CYS A 128 -13.90 -4.76 -21.07
C CYS A 128 -14.14 -4.10 -19.71
N LYS A 129 -13.06 -3.92 -18.94
CA LYS A 129 -13.04 -3.11 -17.72
C LYS A 129 -11.98 -2.02 -17.83
N VAL A 130 -12.31 -0.83 -17.35
CA VAL A 130 -11.38 0.30 -17.25
C VAL A 130 -11.14 0.66 -15.80
N TYR A 131 -9.96 1.19 -15.52
CA TYR A 131 -9.57 1.61 -14.18
C TYR A 131 -8.89 2.98 -14.26
N ALA A 132 -9.18 3.81 -13.27
CA ALA A 132 -8.43 5.02 -12.99
C ALA A 132 -7.84 4.91 -11.57
N LYS A 133 -6.58 5.31 -11.42
CA LYS A 133 -5.91 5.35 -10.11
C LYS A 133 -5.20 6.68 -9.94
N TRP A 134 -5.30 7.25 -8.76
CA TRP A 134 -4.48 8.34 -8.27
C TRP A 134 -3.74 7.88 -7.02
N ASP A 135 -2.43 7.99 -7.03
CA ASP A 135 -1.52 7.52 -6.00
C ASP A 135 -0.59 8.67 -5.61
N VAL A 136 -0.39 8.90 -4.33
CA VAL A 136 0.42 9.99 -3.79
C VAL A 136 1.31 9.46 -2.68
N TYR A 137 2.58 9.81 -2.73
CA TYR A 137 3.54 9.66 -1.66
C TYR A 137 4.10 11.03 -1.29
N ARG A 138 4.18 11.35 0.02
CA ARG A 138 4.71 12.63 0.50
C ARG A 138 5.76 12.41 1.57
N GLU A 139 6.96 12.83 1.29
CA GLU A 139 8.03 12.88 2.28
C GLU A 139 7.85 14.11 3.17
N GLY A 140 7.92 13.91 4.50
CA GLY A 140 7.62 14.95 5.49
C GLY A 140 6.20 15.48 5.40
N GLU A 141 5.25 14.69 4.87
CA GLU A 141 3.83 15.07 4.72
C GLU A 141 3.59 16.35 3.90
N ALA A 142 4.56 16.77 3.09
CA ALA A 142 4.50 18.04 2.36
C ALA A 142 4.24 17.88 0.86
N TRP A 143 3.31 18.68 0.33
CA TRP A 143 2.99 18.70 -1.10
C TRP A 143 4.12 19.19 -1.99
N SER A 144 5.04 19.98 -1.46
CA SER A 144 6.25 20.41 -2.17
C SER A 144 7.23 19.27 -2.44
N ARG A 145 7.07 18.12 -1.78
CA ARG A 145 7.87 16.90 -1.94
C ARG A 145 7.02 15.70 -2.36
N ALA A 146 5.84 15.97 -2.87
CA ALA A 146 4.94 14.91 -3.29
C ALA A 146 5.38 14.28 -4.60
N LYS A 147 5.29 12.94 -4.63
CA LYS A 147 5.30 12.16 -5.87
C LYS A 147 3.88 11.66 -6.11
N ALA A 148 3.29 12.07 -7.23
CA ALA A 148 1.95 11.68 -7.62
C ALA A 148 1.97 10.86 -8.91
N LEU A 149 1.23 9.75 -8.92
CA LEU A 149 1.02 8.89 -10.07
C LEU A 149 -0.46 8.90 -10.44
N TYR A 150 -0.74 9.17 -11.69
CA TYR A 150 -2.06 9.05 -12.30
C TYR A 150 -2.01 7.92 -13.32
N CYS A 151 -2.85 6.93 -13.14
CA CYS A 151 -2.90 5.75 -14.02
C CYS A 151 -4.29 5.61 -14.63
N LEU A 152 -4.33 5.36 -15.93
CA LEU A 152 -5.50 4.86 -16.64
C LEU A 152 -5.16 3.48 -17.19
N SER A 153 -6.06 2.54 -17.00
CA SER A 153 -5.88 1.15 -17.45
C SER A 153 -7.13 0.65 -18.14
N ALA A 154 -6.95 -0.08 -19.23
CA ALA A 154 -7.99 -0.83 -19.90
C ALA A 154 -7.62 -2.31 -19.92
N ASN A 155 -8.57 -3.17 -19.56
CA ASN A 155 -8.42 -4.61 -19.58
C ASN A 155 -9.45 -5.19 -20.54
N TYR A 156 -9.00 -5.96 -21.53
CA TYR A 156 -9.86 -6.69 -22.45
C TYR A 156 -9.70 -8.20 -22.22
N TYR A 157 -10.78 -8.87 -21.91
CA TYR A 157 -10.85 -10.30 -21.65
C TYR A 157 -11.30 -11.04 -22.90
N PHE A 158 -10.40 -11.70 -23.61
CA PHE A 158 -10.75 -12.56 -24.74
C PHE A 158 -11.57 -13.76 -24.28
N ASN A 159 -11.16 -14.34 -23.14
CA ASN A 159 -11.84 -15.40 -22.42
C ASN A 159 -11.36 -15.41 -20.95
N LYS A 160 -11.79 -16.39 -20.13
CA LYS A 160 -11.41 -16.51 -18.72
C LYS A 160 -9.90 -16.69 -18.47
N ASN A 161 -9.16 -17.12 -19.49
CA ASN A 161 -7.74 -17.43 -19.37
C ASN A 161 -6.82 -16.43 -20.09
N LEU A 162 -7.36 -15.59 -20.95
CA LEU A 162 -6.56 -14.67 -21.76
C LEU A 162 -7.08 -13.25 -21.64
N LYS A 163 -6.21 -12.35 -21.21
CA LYS A 163 -6.49 -10.92 -21.00
C LYS A 163 -5.37 -10.05 -21.57
N LEU A 164 -5.75 -9.02 -22.28
CA LEU A 164 -4.86 -7.91 -22.68
C LEU A 164 -5.08 -6.74 -21.72
N GLN A 165 -4.02 -6.15 -21.23
CA GLN A 165 -4.05 -4.95 -20.39
C GLN A 165 -3.17 -3.87 -21.00
N ALA A 166 -3.72 -2.67 -21.14
CA ALA A 166 -3.01 -1.46 -21.50
C ALA A 166 -3.04 -0.48 -20.35
N ASN A 167 -1.90 0.09 -19.98
CA ASN A 167 -1.78 1.08 -18.92
C ASN A 167 -1.09 2.32 -19.46
N TYR A 168 -1.62 3.48 -19.14
CA TYR A 168 -0.94 4.76 -19.27
C TYR A 168 -0.73 5.37 -17.90
N ASN A 169 0.52 5.68 -17.56
CA ASN A 169 0.92 6.26 -16.30
C ASN A 169 1.55 7.63 -16.54
N TYR A 170 1.07 8.65 -15.82
CA TYR A 170 1.68 9.96 -15.72
C TYR A 170 2.16 10.18 -14.30
N THR A 171 3.45 10.44 -14.14
CA THR A 171 4.07 10.71 -12.83
C THR A 171 4.55 12.15 -12.76
N ARG A 172 4.25 12.81 -11.65
CA ARG A 172 4.83 14.08 -11.26
C ARG A 172 5.58 13.89 -9.94
N ASP A 173 6.87 14.15 -9.96
CA ASP A 173 7.78 13.99 -8.82
C ASP A 173 8.37 15.35 -8.43
N LYS A 174 7.79 15.97 -7.42
CA LYS A 174 8.25 17.24 -6.86
C LYS A 174 9.38 17.07 -5.84
N SER A 175 9.68 15.85 -5.40
CA SER A 175 10.83 15.57 -4.53
C SER A 175 12.15 15.76 -5.26
N ASN A 176 12.12 15.69 -6.59
CA ASN A 176 13.25 16.01 -7.44
C ASN A 176 13.35 17.53 -7.65
N ALA A 177 14.53 18.10 -7.48
CA ALA A 177 14.80 19.53 -7.66
C ALA A 177 14.37 20.09 -9.03
N LEU A 178 14.17 19.25 -10.03
CA LEU A 178 13.75 19.60 -11.39
C LEU A 178 12.23 19.45 -11.64
N ASP A 179 11.39 19.19 -10.61
CA ASP A 179 9.95 18.88 -10.76
C ASP A 179 9.74 17.86 -11.89
N GLY A 180 10.28 16.66 -11.68
CA GLY A 180 10.32 15.60 -12.69
C GLY A 180 8.92 15.19 -13.13
N ARG A 181 8.71 15.23 -14.46
CA ARG A 181 7.46 14.77 -15.09
C ARG A 181 7.81 13.74 -16.14
N TYR A 182 7.17 12.59 -16.05
CA TYR A 182 7.35 11.53 -17.04
C TYR A 182 6.09 10.70 -17.18
N ASN A 183 6.00 10.06 -18.31
CA ASN A 183 4.92 9.11 -18.59
C ASN A 183 5.48 7.82 -19.20
N ASN A 184 4.72 6.77 -19.07
CA ASN A 184 4.99 5.50 -19.73
C ASN A 184 3.67 4.84 -20.15
N PHE A 185 3.77 4.03 -21.16
CA PHE A 185 2.71 3.17 -21.65
C PHE A 185 3.18 1.72 -21.60
N ASP A 186 2.38 0.86 -20.96
CA ASP A 186 2.63 -0.55 -20.82
C ASP A 186 1.53 -1.36 -21.48
N LEU A 187 1.91 -2.35 -22.25
CA LEU A 187 1.01 -3.34 -22.84
C LEU A 187 1.39 -4.73 -22.34
N GLN A 188 0.44 -5.45 -21.75
CA GLN A 188 0.68 -6.74 -21.12
C GLN A 188 -0.37 -7.75 -21.57
N LEU A 189 0.09 -8.92 -21.97
CA LEU A 189 -0.75 -10.08 -22.27
C LEU A 189 -0.65 -11.07 -21.11
N TYR A 190 -1.79 -11.38 -20.50
CA TYR A 190 -1.88 -12.39 -19.44
C TYR A 190 -2.52 -13.65 -19.99
N TRP A 191 -1.83 -14.75 -19.82
CA TRP A 191 -2.35 -16.06 -20.16
C TRP A 191 -2.24 -16.99 -18.95
N ARG A 192 -3.37 -17.61 -18.59
CA ARG A 192 -3.48 -18.61 -17.53
C ARG A 192 -3.80 -19.95 -18.14
N PHE A 193 -2.97 -20.93 -17.91
CA PHE A 193 -3.12 -22.35 -18.32
C PHE A 193 -3.45 -23.25 -17.13
#